data_84a4e260647feb12b3f977f1e371c64e
#
_entry.id   84a4e260647feb12b3f977f1e371c64e
#
_cell.length_a   1.000
_cell.length_b   1.000
_cell.length_c   1.000
_cell.angle_alpha   90.00
_cell.angle_beta   90.00
_cell.angle_gamma   90.00
#
_symmetry.space_group_name_H-M   'P 1'
#
loop_
_entity.id
_entity.type
_entity.pdbx_description
1 polymer ?
#
loop_
_entity_poly.entity_id
_entity_poly.type
_entity_poly.pdbx_seq_one_letter_code
_entity_poly.pdbx_strand_id
1 'polypeptide(L)'
;KDLLIQKMLEDEELTRVLMVGTKFPFLDTPKEDQEIGDLIGEQIFPVKYTPETPQEQKQTYITMDVSLVRGRTPQEVVAMVTLYVFAHKDLTMIYNKEGRMVARVDYLISRLYDIFDGEMSFGNSKLMFIETQPFFVQRDIVGTSITFAGTDFARQYN
;
A
#
# COMPACT_ATOMS: atom_id res chain seq x y z
N LYS A 1 -7.30 10.53 -1.71
CA LYS A 1 -5.97 9.90 -1.80
C LYS A 1 -5.03 10.43 -0.72
N ASP A 2 -5.02 11.72 -0.45
CA ASP A 2 -4.12 12.34 0.55
C ASP A 2 -4.30 11.73 1.94
N LEU A 3 -5.55 11.50 2.35
CA LEU A 3 -5.84 10.85 3.63
C LEU A 3 -5.30 9.40 3.70
N LEU A 4 -5.35 8.66 2.58
CA LEU A 4 -4.77 7.31 2.51
C LEU A 4 -3.26 7.35 2.69
N ILE A 5 -2.59 8.28 2.00
CA ILE A 5 -1.15 8.48 2.12
C ILE A 5 -0.78 8.88 3.55
N GLN A 6 -1.48 9.84 4.12
CA GLN A 6 -1.25 10.28 5.50
C GLN A 6 -1.32 9.11 6.48
N LYS A 7 -2.34 8.26 6.37
CA LYS A 7 -2.49 7.07 7.23
C LYS A 7 -1.35 6.06 7.05
N MET A 8 -0.87 5.87 5.84
CA MET A 8 0.32 5.03 5.61
C MET A 8 1.58 5.61 6.24
N LEU A 9 1.77 6.94 6.15
CA LEU A 9 2.95 7.61 6.73
C LEU A 9 2.92 7.65 8.27
N GLU A 10 1.75 7.55 8.90
CA GLU A 10 1.60 7.44 10.35
C GLU A 10 1.99 6.05 10.90
N ASP A 11 2.04 5.03 10.05
CA ASP A 11 2.44 3.67 10.47
C ASP A 11 3.96 3.50 10.42
N GLU A 12 4.57 3.44 11.61
CA GLU A 12 6.02 3.35 11.75
C GLU A 12 6.61 2.07 11.15
N GLU A 13 5.89 0.95 11.20
CA GLU A 13 6.39 -0.32 10.67
C GLU A 13 6.37 -0.33 9.14
N LEU A 14 5.31 0.18 8.54
CA LEU A 14 5.19 0.31 7.10
C LEU A 14 6.27 1.23 6.55
N THR A 15 6.38 2.44 7.13
CA THR A 15 7.39 3.43 6.69
C THR A 15 8.81 2.89 6.87
N ARG A 16 9.07 2.19 7.97
CA ARG A 16 10.38 1.57 8.24
C ARG A 16 10.77 0.55 7.17
N VAL A 17 9.84 -0.34 6.81
CA VAL A 17 10.09 -1.35 5.78
C VAL A 17 10.27 -0.73 4.39
N LEU A 18 9.63 0.40 4.10
CA LEU A 18 9.84 1.14 2.85
C LEU A 18 11.20 1.83 2.81
N MET A 19 11.57 2.55 3.88
CA MET A 19 12.81 3.33 3.94
C MET A 19 14.06 2.47 3.98
N VAL A 20 14.01 1.30 4.64
CA VAL A 20 15.17 0.43 4.82
C VAL A 20 15.17 -0.67 3.77
N GLY A 21 15.95 -0.48 2.72
CA GLY A 21 16.09 -1.43 1.60
C GLY A 21 17.00 -2.62 1.90
N THR A 22 16.98 -3.18 3.10
CA THR A 22 17.78 -4.34 3.49
C THR A 22 16.90 -5.48 3.99
N LYS A 23 17.50 -6.63 4.30
CA LYS A 23 16.80 -7.76 4.93
C LYS A 23 16.44 -7.51 6.39
N PHE A 24 17.01 -6.48 7.03
CA PHE A 24 16.87 -6.19 8.45
C PHE A 24 16.28 -4.79 8.69
N PRO A 25 15.06 -4.49 8.21
CA PRO A 25 14.51 -3.15 8.27
C PRO A 25 14.33 -2.62 9.70
N PHE A 26 14.23 -3.50 10.70
CA PHE A 26 14.06 -3.12 12.10
C PHE A 26 15.37 -3.02 12.90
N LEU A 27 16.48 -3.47 12.32
CA LEU A 27 17.81 -3.38 12.93
C LEU A 27 18.67 -2.31 12.25
N ASP A 28 18.61 -2.25 10.92
CA ASP A 28 19.39 -1.30 10.13
C ASP A 28 18.79 0.11 10.22
N THR A 29 19.61 1.12 10.03
CA THR A 29 19.16 2.51 9.98
C THR A 29 18.73 2.89 8.55
N PRO A 30 17.69 3.75 8.39
CA PRO A 30 17.42 4.39 7.11
C PRO A 30 18.62 5.21 6.63
N LYS A 31 18.63 5.61 5.36
CA LYS A 31 19.64 6.53 4.84
C LYS A 31 19.62 7.84 5.65
N GLU A 32 20.79 8.38 5.96
CA GLU A 32 20.94 9.54 6.87
C GLU A 32 20.10 10.77 6.45
N ASP A 33 19.88 10.96 5.17
CA ASP A 33 19.18 12.13 4.61
C ASP A 33 17.72 11.85 4.21
N GLN A 34 17.17 10.67 4.52
CA GLN A 34 15.82 10.30 4.10
C GLN A 34 14.80 10.62 5.20
N GLU A 35 13.86 11.50 4.88
CA GLU A 35 12.71 11.81 5.73
C GLU A 35 11.47 10.98 5.30
N ILE A 36 10.51 10.78 6.22
CA ILE A 36 9.27 10.04 5.93
C ILE A 36 8.49 10.69 4.77
N GLY A 37 8.53 12.03 4.67
CA GLY A 37 7.88 12.77 3.60
C GLY A 37 8.43 12.47 2.20
N ASP A 38 9.70 12.08 2.11
CA ASP A 38 10.36 11.74 0.85
C ASP A 38 9.80 10.45 0.22
N LEU A 39 9.11 9.61 1.01
CA LEU A 39 8.43 8.43 0.48
C LEU A 39 7.37 8.79 -0.55
N ILE A 40 6.77 9.99 -0.47
CA ILE A 40 5.77 10.46 -1.43
C ILE A 40 6.47 10.84 -2.73
N GLY A 41 6.11 10.17 -3.82
CA GLY A 41 6.71 10.40 -5.14
C GLY A 41 8.00 9.61 -5.40
N GLU A 42 8.58 8.98 -4.36
CA GLU A 42 9.71 8.06 -4.52
C GLU A 42 9.31 6.60 -4.39
N GLN A 43 8.50 6.26 -3.40
CA GLN A 43 8.06 4.89 -3.10
C GLN A 43 6.54 4.75 -2.91
N ILE A 44 5.84 5.84 -2.56
CA ILE A 44 4.38 5.90 -2.45
C ILE A 44 3.84 6.85 -3.52
N PHE A 45 3.04 6.31 -4.44
CA PHE A 45 2.47 7.07 -5.55
C PHE A 45 0.94 7.12 -5.46
N PRO A 46 0.33 8.33 -5.54
CA PRO A 46 -1.12 8.51 -5.47
C PRO A 46 -1.86 8.09 -6.74
N VAL A 47 -1.17 7.44 -7.66
CA VAL A 47 -1.68 6.94 -8.93
C VAL A 47 -1.12 5.56 -9.20
N LYS A 48 -1.80 4.77 -10.03
CA LYS A 48 -1.25 3.51 -10.53
C LYS A 48 -0.06 3.81 -11.44
N TYR A 49 1.12 3.64 -10.90
CA TYR A 49 2.38 3.97 -11.55
C TYR A 49 3.36 2.82 -11.40
N THR A 50 4.09 2.53 -12.44
CA THR A 50 5.23 1.61 -12.42
C THR A 50 6.46 2.43 -12.79
N PRO A 51 7.49 2.52 -11.94
CA PRO A 51 8.73 3.21 -12.26
C PRO A 51 9.34 2.68 -13.57
N GLU A 52 9.92 3.55 -14.36
CA GLU A 52 10.53 3.16 -15.66
C GLU A 52 11.77 2.28 -15.48
N THR A 53 12.51 2.48 -14.38
CA THR A 53 13.76 1.76 -14.08
C THR A 53 13.74 1.07 -12.71
N PRO A 54 12.70 0.27 -12.37
CA PRO A 54 12.62 -0.36 -11.05
C PRO A 54 13.72 -1.43 -10.84
N GLN A 55 14.36 -1.89 -11.92
CA GLN A 55 15.48 -2.83 -11.87
C GLN A 55 16.78 -2.17 -11.39
N GLU A 56 16.97 -0.90 -11.70
CA GLU A 56 18.15 -0.13 -11.28
C GLU A 56 18.01 0.40 -9.86
N GLN A 57 16.80 0.76 -9.49
CA GLN A 57 16.45 1.20 -8.14
C GLN A 57 15.83 0.04 -7.38
N LYS A 58 16.65 -0.74 -6.70
CA LYS A 58 16.18 -1.84 -5.83
C LYS A 58 15.40 -1.28 -4.65
N GLN A 59 14.13 -1.00 -4.87
CA GLN A 59 13.22 -0.41 -3.88
C GLN A 59 11.92 -1.21 -3.79
N THR A 60 11.14 -0.85 -2.79
CA THR A 60 9.76 -1.32 -2.60
C THR A 60 8.82 -0.15 -2.87
N TYR A 61 7.73 -0.41 -3.54
CA TYR A 61 6.79 0.60 -3.99
C TYR A 61 5.37 0.28 -3.54
N ILE A 62 4.60 1.32 -3.24
CA ILE A 62 3.15 1.26 -3.06
C ILE A 62 2.53 2.25 -4.03
N THR A 63 1.67 1.78 -4.90
CA THR A 63 0.89 2.63 -5.80
C THR A 63 -0.59 2.41 -5.55
N MET A 64 -1.44 3.37 -5.91
CA MET A 64 -2.85 3.28 -5.61
C MET A 64 -3.74 3.64 -6.77
N ASP A 65 -4.86 2.95 -6.84
CA ASP A 65 -5.99 3.30 -7.68
C ASP A 65 -7.25 3.51 -6.82
N VAL A 66 -7.96 4.58 -7.07
CA VAL A 66 -9.24 4.88 -6.40
C VAL A 66 -10.28 5.11 -7.47
N SER A 67 -11.26 4.25 -7.51
CA SER A 67 -12.35 4.29 -8.48
C SER A 67 -13.71 4.29 -7.79
N LEU A 68 -14.71 4.80 -8.49
CA LEU A 68 -16.10 4.73 -8.07
C LEU A 68 -16.83 3.75 -8.99
N VAL A 69 -17.47 2.77 -8.41
CA VAL A 69 -18.26 1.78 -9.13
C VAL A 69 -19.72 1.81 -8.67
N ARG A 70 -20.63 1.41 -9.54
CA ARG A 70 -22.04 1.27 -9.16
C ARG A 70 -22.19 0.08 -8.20
N GLY A 71 -22.92 0.32 -7.10
CA GLY A 71 -23.31 -0.71 -6.17
C GLY A 71 -24.48 -1.58 -6.68
N ARG A 72 -25.15 -2.23 -5.75
CA ARG A 72 -26.27 -3.13 -6.07
C ARG A 72 -27.51 -2.40 -6.58
N THR A 73 -27.68 -1.15 -6.19
CA THR A 73 -28.80 -0.31 -6.64
C THR A 73 -28.28 0.81 -7.55
N PRO A 74 -29.13 1.36 -8.45
CA PRO A 74 -28.71 2.47 -9.33
C PRO A 74 -28.24 3.73 -8.59
N GLN A 75 -28.71 3.92 -7.35
CA GLN A 75 -28.38 5.06 -6.50
C GLN A 75 -27.15 4.83 -5.61
N GLU A 76 -26.68 3.59 -5.54
CA GLU A 76 -25.54 3.24 -4.71
C GLU A 76 -24.23 3.41 -5.48
N VAL A 77 -23.29 4.11 -4.88
CA VAL A 77 -21.92 4.23 -5.39
C VAL A 77 -20.98 3.66 -4.36
N VAL A 78 -20.08 2.80 -4.80
CA VAL A 78 -19.06 2.15 -3.98
C VAL A 78 -17.70 2.72 -4.36
N ALA A 79 -16.98 3.24 -3.39
CA ALA A 79 -15.58 3.61 -3.58
C ALA A 79 -14.71 2.35 -3.47
N MET A 80 -13.92 2.08 -4.49
CA MET A 80 -12.93 1.00 -4.51
C MET A 80 -11.54 1.61 -4.38
N VAL A 81 -10.79 1.14 -3.41
CA VAL A 81 -9.39 1.51 -3.19
C VAL A 81 -8.54 0.28 -3.39
N THR A 82 -7.69 0.29 -4.38
CA THR A 82 -6.73 -0.79 -4.62
C THR A 82 -5.31 -0.25 -4.43
N LEU A 83 -4.57 -0.88 -3.54
CA LEU A 83 -3.17 -0.60 -3.29
C LEU A 83 -2.34 -1.73 -3.90
N TYR A 84 -1.36 -1.36 -4.69
CA TYR A 84 -0.43 -2.30 -5.33
C TYR A 84 0.92 -2.19 -4.63
N VAL A 85 1.34 -3.26 -3.98
CA VAL A 85 2.62 -3.35 -3.29
C VAL A 85 3.54 -4.24 -4.11
N PHE A 86 4.70 -3.73 -4.48
CA PHE A 86 5.67 -4.51 -5.22
C PHE A 86 7.11 -4.19 -4.82
N ALA A 87 7.97 -5.19 -4.94
CA ALA A 87 9.36 -5.09 -4.57
C ALA A 87 10.25 -5.78 -5.61
N HIS A 88 11.47 -5.28 -5.73
CA HIS A 88 12.50 -5.97 -6.50
C HIS A 88 12.80 -7.35 -5.90
N LYS A 89 13.07 -8.35 -6.74
CA LYS A 89 13.33 -9.74 -6.30
C LYS A 89 14.41 -9.86 -5.23
N ASP A 90 15.41 -8.99 -5.25
CA ASP A 90 16.51 -9.00 -4.26
C ASP A 90 16.06 -8.50 -2.87
N LEU A 91 14.88 -7.89 -2.78
CA LEU A 91 14.29 -7.36 -1.55
C LEU A 91 13.07 -8.15 -1.06
N THR A 92 12.85 -9.35 -1.59
CA THR A 92 11.62 -10.12 -1.34
C THR A 92 11.48 -10.59 0.10
N MET A 93 12.58 -10.83 0.80
CA MET A 93 12.56 -11.37 2.17
C MET A 93 13.12 -10.37 3.17
N ILE A 94 12.46 -10.29 4.32
CA ILE A 94 12.90 -9.47 5.47
C ILE A 94 12.78 -10.27 6.76
N TYR A 95 13.49 -9.83 7.80
CA TYR A 95 13.26 -10.24 9.16
C TYR A 95 12.33 -9.24 9.85
N ASN A 96 11.20 -9.71 10.35
CA ASN A 96 10.24 -8.89 11.09
C ASN A 96 10.76 -8.52 12.50
N LYS A 97 9.96 -7.79 13.26
CA LYS A 97 10.33 -7.38 14.64
C LYS A 97 10.65 -8.55 15.57
N GLU A 98 10.01 -9.69 15.37
CA GLU A 98 10.22 -10.91 16.15
C GLU A 98 11.41 -11.73 15.65
N GLY A 99 12.16 -11.24 14.67
CA GLY A 99 13.31 -11.94 14.09
C GLY A 99 12.92 -13.12 13.18
N ARG A 100 11.67 -13.19 12.71
CA ARG A 100 11.21 -14.21 11.77
C ARG A 100 11.35 -13.73 10.35
N MET A 101 11.80 -14.62 9.46
CA MET A 101 11.88 -14.34 8.03
C MET A 101 10.49 -14.41 7.40
N VAL A 102 10.09 -13.33 6.74
CA VAL A 102 8.79 -13.18 6.07
C VAL A 102 8.96 -12.53 4.71
N ALA A 103 8.00 -12.72 3.82
CA ALA A 103 7.99 -12.01 2.55
C ALA A 103 7.69 -10.53 2.79
N ARG A 104 8.51 -9.63 2.23
CA ARG A 104 8.37 -8.17 2.38
C ARG A 104 7.01 -7.67 1.91
N VAL A 105 6.58 -8.11 0.74
CA VAL A 105 5.28 -7.71 0.18
C VAL A 105 4.14 -8.17 1.08
N ASP A 106 4.16 -9.40 1.56
CA ASP A 106 3.11 -9.94 2.43
C ASP A 106 3.07 -9.20 3.78
N TYR A 107 4.25 -8.85 4.32
CA TYR A 107 4.32 -8.04 5.53
C TYR A 107 3.66 -6.66 5.35
N LEU A 108 3.97 -5.98 4.24
CA LEU A 108 3.36 -4.69 3.92
C LEU A 108 1.86 -4.80 3.66
N ILE A 109 1.39 -5.85 2.97
CA ILE A 109 -0.04 -6.13 2.79
C ILE A 109 -0.74 -6.31 4.13
N SER A 110 -0.14 -7.04 5.07
CA SER A 110 -0.68 -7.19 6.43
C SER A 110 -0.79 -5.85 7.15
N ARG A 111 0.24 -4.98 7.04
CA ARG A 111 0.17 -3.63 7.62
C ARG A 111 -0.92 -2.78 7.00
N LEU A 112 -1.05 -2.80 5.67
CA LEU A 112 -2.11 -2.07 4.97
C LEU A 112 -3.51 -2.57 5.37
N TYR A 113 -3.66 -3.87 5.56
CA TYR A 113 -4.90 -4.44 6.10
C TYR A 113 -5.21 -3.85 7.49
N ASP A 114 -4.25 -3.87 8.41
CA ASP A 114 -4.43 -3.33 9.77
C ASP A 114 -4.74 -1.84 9.78
N ILE A 115 -4.15 -1.07 8.86
CA ILE A 115 -4.36 0.38 8.75
C ILE A 115 -5.78 0.71 8.24
N PHE A 116 -6.30 -0.06 7.29
CA PHE A 116 -7.47 0.37 6.52
C PHE A 116 -8.73 -0.43 6.80
N ASP A 117 -8.65 -1.72 7.17
CA ASP A 117 -9.85 -2.53 7.36
C ASP A 117 -10.65 -2.11 8.59
N GLY A 118 -11.85 -1.60 8.34
CA GLY A 118 -12.79 -1.16 9.37
C GLY A 118 -12.40 0.10 10.15
N GLU A 119 -11.20 0.62 9.98
CA GLU A 119 -10.67 1.75 10.75
C GLU A 119 -10.83 3.09 10.05
N MET A 120 -10.70 3.11 8.74
CA MET A 120 -10.72 4.34 7.98
C MET A 120 -12.09 4.67 7.45
N SER A 121 -12.61 5.86 7.80
CA SER A 121 -13.81 6.42 7.17
C SER A 121 -13.47 7.03 5.82
N PHE A 122 -14.17 6.57 4.78
CA PHE A 122 -14.12 7.15 3.45
C PHE A 122 -15.52 7.69 3.11
N GLY A 123 -15.70 8.99 3.26
CA GLY A 123 -17.03 9.60 3.30
C GLY A 123 -17.78 9.21 4.57
N ASN A 124 -18.97 8.64 4.43
CA ASN A 124 -19.82 8.21 5.55
C ASN A 124 -19.67 6.71 5.90
N SER A 125 -18.82 6.00 5.20
CA SER A 125 -18.61 4.56 5.43
C SER A 125 -17.15 4.24 5.72
N LYS A 126 -16.95 3.12 6.38
CA LYS A 126 -15.62 2.56 6.62
C LYS A 126 -15.16 1.77 5.40
N LEU A 127 -13.85 1.78 5.16
CA LEU A 127 -13.25 0.86 4.19
C LEU A 127 -13.28 -0.56 4.76
N MET A 128 -13.71 -1.50 3.95
CA MET A 128 -13.77 -2.92 4.28
C MET A 128 -12.91 -3.69 3.31
N PHE A 129 -12.12 -4.60 3.82
CA PHE A 129 -11.29 -5.50 3.03
C PHE A 129 -12.17 -6.33 2.06
N ILE A 130 -11.72 -6.45 0.83
CA ILE A 130 -12.36 -7.26 -0.21
C ILE A 130 -11.50 -8.46 -0.56
N GLU A 131 -10.28 -8.23 -1.03
CA GLU A 131 -9.41 -9.29 -1.52
C GLU A 131 -7.94 -8.86 -1.60
N THR A 132 -7.07 -9.85 -1.70
CA THR A 132 -5.69 -9.68 -2.18
C THR A 132 -5.48 -10.51 -3.44
N GLN A 133 -4.71 -9.98 -4.38
CA GLN A 133 -4.37 -10.70 -5.60
C GLN A 133 -2.88 -10.51 -5.95
N PRO A 134 -2.16 -11.60 -6.28
CA PRO A 134 -0.83 -11.45 -6.87
C PRO A 134 -0.95 -10.77 -8.22
N PHE A 135 0.02 -9.93 -8.56
CA PHE A 135 0.10 -9.34 -9.89
C PHE A 135 1.54 -9.38 -10.40
N PHE A 136 1.64 -9.45 -11.71
CA PHE A 136 2.92 -9.45 -12.39
C PHE A 136 3.20 -8.04 -12.94
N VAL A 137 4.36 -7.49 -12.60
CA VAL A 137 4.82 -6.21 -13.14
C VAL A 137 5.80 -6.46 -14.27
N GLN A 138 6.89 -7.15 -13.96
CA GLN A 138 7.93 -7.57 -14.90
C GLN A 138 8.82 -8.65 -14.24
N ARG A 139 9.76 -9.21 -15.00
CA ARG A 139 10.54 -10.40 -14.62
C ARG A 139 11.15 -10.36 -13.20
N ASP A 140 11.65 -9.21 -12.77
CA ASP A 140 12.40 -9.07 -11.52
C ASP A 140 11.61 -8.39 -10.39
N ILE A 141 10.29 -8.24 -10.59
CA ILE A 141 9.41 -7.54 -9.64
C ILE A 141 8.24 -8.44 -9.28
N VAL A 142 8.11 -8.70 -8.00
CA VAL A 142 6.98 -9.43 -7.40
C VAL A 142 6.06 -8.45 -6.69
N GLY A 143 4.75 -8.66 -6.84
CA GLY A 143 3.75 -7.78 -6.29
C GLY A 143 2.47 -8.48 -5.87
N THR A 144 1.77 -7.84 -4.96
CA THR A 144 0.43 -8.20 -4.50
C THR A 144 -0.40 -6.94 -4.36
N SER A 145 -1.64 -6.98 -4.81
CA SER A 145 -2.61 -5.92 -4.58
C SER A 145 -3.51 -6.26 -3.40
N ILE A 146 -3.96 -5.22 -2.69
CA ILE A 146 -5.00 -5.33 -1.68
C ILE A 146 -6.11 -4.32 -2.02
N THR A 147 -7.35 -4.79 -2.01
CA THR A 147 -8.52 -4.00 -2.37
C THR A 147 -9.45 -3.85 -1.19
N PHE A 148 -9.90 -2.62 -1.00
CA PHE A 148 -10.92 -2.25 -0.03
C PHE A 148 -12.10 -1.60 -0.75
N ALA A 149 -13.29 -1.70 -0.15
CA ALA A 149 -14.47 -1.00 -0.61
C ALA A 149 -15.15 -0.25 0.53
N GLY A 150 -15.63 0.95 0.22
CA GLY A 150 -16.46 1.75 1.12
C GLY A 150 -17.82 2.01 0.48
N THR A 151 -18.90 1.67 1.18
CA THR A 151 -20.25 1.92 0.73
C THR A 151 -20.71 3.30 1.18
N ASP A 152 -21.33 4.06 0.26
CA ASP A 152 -22.23 5.14 0.59
C ASP A 152 -21.82 6.59 0.34
N PHE A 153 -21.89 6.97 -0.92
CA PHE A 153 -21.98 8.39 -1.27
C PHE A 153 -23.34 8.81 -1.85
N ALA A 154 -24.20 7.85 -2.19
CA ALA A 154 -25.42 8.12 -2.93
C ALA A 154 -26.60 8.59 -2.08
N ARG A 155 -26.56 8.45 -0.75
CA ARG A 155 -27.68 8.86 0.12
C ARG A 155 -27.79 10.36 0.40
N GLN A 156 -26.80 11.16 0.03
CA GLN A 156 -26.79 12.60 0.37
C GLN A 156 -27.41 13.53 -0.67
N TYR A 157 -27.91 13.01 -1.79
CA TYR A 157 -28.46 13.82 -2.87
C TYR A 157 -29.94 13.54 -3.17
N ASN A 158 -30.69 13.07 -2.20
CA ASN A 158 -32.16 13.02 -2.26
C ASN A 158 -32.76 13.98 -1.24
#